data_ab9276673e6700a733e345a779bde82a
#
_entry.id   ab9276673e6700a733e345a779bde82a
#
_cell.length_a   1.000
_cell.length_b   1.000
_cell.length_c   1.000
_cell.angle_alpha   90.00
_cell.angle_beta   90.00
_cell.angle_gamma   90.00
#
_symmetry.space_group_name_H-M   'P 1'
#
loop_
_entity.id
_entity.type
_entity.pdbx_description
1 polymer ?
#
loop_
_entity_poly.entity_id
_entity_poly.type
_entity_poly.pdbx_seq_one_letter_code
_entity_poly.pdbx_strand_id
1 'polypeptide(L)'
;WGNKTRLVWTTFTPQQVDIDTDSDQGWGYLMSILDQLGASHVSSIRLDAVGYGAKEARTSCFMIPKTFRLIERIKEEGAKRGLETLIEVHSYYKKQIDIASKVDRVYDFALPPLLLHSIFSGSVDALEHWINVRPNNAVTVLDTHDGIGVIDIGSDQLDRSLKGLVPDPDVDRLVETIHANTQGESREATGAAASNLDLYQVNSTYYSALGCNDQHYLATRAVQFFLPGIPQVYYVGAMAGANDMELLKRTNVGRDINRHYYTAQEVEENLKRPVVQALNALCAFRNTLPAFDGTFSYQRDGEVLTLAW
;
A
#
# COMPACT_ATOMS: atom_id res chain seq x y z
N TRP A 1 12.95 -15.21 -31.58
CA TRP A 1 12.14 -16.25 -32.23
C TRP A 1 12.72 -16.54 -33.61
N GLY A 2 13.17 -17.73 -33.81
CA GLY A 2 13.97 -18.08 -34.98
C GLY A 2 15.31 -17.31 -34.99
N ASN A 3 15.77 -16.88 -36.18
CA ASN A 3 17.01 -16.11 -36.32
C ASN A 3 16.80 -14.58 -36.22
N LYS A 4 15.71 -14.09 -35.64
CA LYS A 4 15.43 -12.67 -35.56
C LYS A 4 15.48 -12.18 -34.12
N THR A 5 16.25 -11.10 -33.86
CA THR A 5 16.23 -10.36 -32.60
C THR A 5 14.99 -9.48 -32.56
N ARG A 6 14.33 -9.42 -31.39
CA ARG A 6 13.21 -8.56 -31.11
C ARG A 6 13.48 -7.76 -29.84
N LEU A 7 13.08 -6.51 -29.80
CA LEU A 7 13.00 -5.73 -28.58
C LEU A 7 11.63 -5.96 -27.96
N VAL A 8 11.62 -6.23 -26.67
CA VAL A 8 10.41 -6.40 -25.86
C VAL A 8 10.44 -5.45 -24.67
N TRP A 9 9.31 -5.03 -24.18
CA TRP A 9 9.20 -4.26 -22.95
C TRP A 9 9.40 -5.18 -21.74
N THR A 10 10.22 -4.72 -20.80
CA THR A 10 10.45 -5.36 -19.51
C THR A 10 10.54 -4.26 -18.45
N THR A 11 9.41 -3.86 -17.88
CA THR A 11 9.32 -2.70 -16.99
C THR A 11 10.17 -2.89 -15.73
N PHE A 12 10.15 -4.08 -15.14
CA PHE A 12 10.78 -4.33 -13.85
C PHE A 12 12.07 -5.12 -13.98
N THR A 13 11.99 -6.35 -14.46
CA THR A 13 13.18 -7.21 -14.64
C THR A 13 13.23 -7.80 -16.04
N PRO A 14 14.42 -8.18 -16.54
CA PRO A 14 14.56 -8.79 -17.87
C PRO A 14 13.73 -10.07 -18.07
N GLN A 15 13.37 -10.76 -16.99
CA GLN A 15 12.56 -11.97 -17.02
C GLN A 15 11.05 -11.70 -17.05
N GLN A 16 10.62 -10.50 -16.71
CA GLN A 16 9.22 -10.09 -16.68
C GLN A 16 8.86 -9.34 -17.96
N VAL A 17 8.56 -10.09 -19.02
CA VAL A 17 8.13 -9.51 -20.30
C VAL A 17 6.71 -8.97 -20.18
N ASP A 18 6.52 -7.69 -20.52
CA ASP A 18 5.21 -7.04 -20.48
C ASP A 18 4.30 -7.56 -21.60
N ILE A 19 3.02 -7.76 -21.28
CA ILE A 19 2.01 -8.19 -22.23
C ILE A 19 1.63 -6.99 -23.11
N ASP A 20 1.56 -7.22 -24.43
CA ASP A 20 1.02 -6.24 -25.36
C ASP A 20 -0.51 -6.22 -25.29
N THR A 21 -1.03 -5.30 -24.46
CA THR A 21 -2.47 -5.14 -24.21
C THR A 21 -3.24 -4.54 -25.40
N ASP A 22 -2.55 -4.07 -26.43
CA ASP A 22 -3.15 -3.55 -27.65
C ASP A 22 -3.38 -4.65 -28.70
N SER A 23 -2.69 -5.77 -28.58
CA SER A 23 -2.89 -6.92 -29.47
C SER A 23 -4.13 -7.72 -29.07
N ASP A 24 -4.83 -8.29 -30.06
CA ASP A 24 -5.98 -9.18 -29.80
C ASP A 24 -5.59 -10.38 -28.94
N GLN A 25 -4.37 -10.92 -29.14
CA GLN A 25 -3.85 -12.05 -28.36
C GLN A 25 -3.58 -11.66 -26.90
N GLY A 26 -2.92 -10.52 -26.67
CA GLY A 26 -2.64 -10.03 -25.30
C GLY A 26 -3.93 -9.68 -24.56
N TRP A 27 -4.86 -9.00 -25.25
CA TRP A 27 -6.17 -8.72 -24.67
C TRP A 27 -6.97 -9.99 -24.38
N GLY A 28 -7.02 -10.94 -25.34
CA GLY A 28 -7.67 -12.23 -25.15
C GLY A 28 -7.09 -13.03 -23.98
N TYR A 29 -5.77 -12.97 -23.76
CA TYR A 29 -5.13 -13.58 -22.59
C TYR A 29 -5.63 -12.95 -21.28
N LEU A 30 -5.69 -11.61 -21.18
CA LEU A 30 -6.24 -10.95 -19.99
C LEU A 30 -7.70 -11.32 -19.75
N MET A 31 -8.53 -11.38 -20.82
CA MET A 31 -9.92 -11.80 -20.70
C MET A 31 -10.06 -13.23 -20.18
N SER A 32 -9.20 -14.14 -20.62
CA SER A 32 -9.20 -15.52 -20.11
C SER A 32 -8.89 -15.60 -18.61
N ILE A 33 -8.05 -14.71 -18.09
CA ILE A 33 -7.77 -14.60 -16.65
C ILE A 33 -9.02 -14.09 -15.92
N LEU A 34 -9.67 -13.05 -16.42
CA LEU A 34 -10.90 -12.51 -15.80
C LEU A 34 -12.03 -13.54 -15.82
N ASP A 35 -12.19 -14.31 -16.93
CA ASP A 35 -13.16 -15.40 -17.04
C ASP A 35 -12.91 -16.48 -15.95
N GLN A 36 -11.65 -16.89 -15.78
CA GLN A 36 -11.25 -17.87 -14.78
C GLN A 36 -11.56 -17.39 -13.36
N LEU A 37 -11.22 -16.12 -13.05
CA LEU A 37 -11.44 -15.53 -11.74
C LEU A 37 -12.93 -15.38 -11.43
N GLY A 38 -13.74 -14.92 -12.40
CA GLY A 38 -15.18 -14.83 -12.26
C GLY A 38 -15.82 -16.20 -12.05
N ALA A 39 -15.41 -17.22 -12.81
CA ALA A 39 -15.88 -18.60 -12.65
C ALA A 39 -15.47 -19.20 -11.30
N SER A 40 -14.41 -18.71 -10.67
CA SER A 40 -13.95 -19.14 -9.34
C SER A 40 -14.60 -18.34 -8.20
N HIS A 41 -15.63 -17.55 -8.48
CA HIS A 41 -16.34 -16.73 -7.49
C HIS A 41 -15.46 -15.70 -6.75
N VAL A 42 -14.40 -15.22 -7.42
CA VAL A 42 -13.64 -14.07 -6.93
C VAL A 42 -14.50 -12.83 -7.07
N SER A 43 -14.56 -11.99 -6.05
CA SER A 43 -15.35 -10.74 -6.07
C SER A 43 -14.52 -9.48 -6.30
N SER A 44 -13.20 -9.54 -6.05
CA SER A 44 -12.31 -8.40 -6.25
C SER A 44 -10.95 -8.86 -6.76
N ILE A 45 -10.37 -8.10 -7.69
CA ILE A 45 -9.05 -8.34 -8.26
C ILE A 45 -8.14 -7.15 -8.01
N ARG A 46 -6.91 -7.41 -7.58
CA ARG A 46 -5.86 -6.41 -7.45
C ARG A 46 -5.09 -6.29 -8.77
N LEU A 47 -5.05 -5.09 -9.32
CA LEU A 47 -4.24 -4.76 -10.50
C LEU A 47 -2.89 -4.23 -10.01
N ASP A 48 -1.92 -5.14 -9.94
CA ASP A 48 -0.55 -4.90 -9.47
C ASP A 48 0.22 -4.01 -10.46
N ALA A 49 0.88 -2.97 -9.95
CA ALA A 49 1.70 -2.05 -10.72
C ALA A 49 1.05 -1.58 -12.04
N VAL A 50 -0.27 -1.52 -12.09
CA VAL A 50 -1.03 -1.22 -13.32
C VAL A 50 -0.72 0.16 -13.89
N GLY A 51 -0.13 1.04 -13.10
CA GLY A 51 0.37 2.33 -13.57
C GLY A 51 1.27 2.22 -14.80
N TYR A 52 1.97 1.10 -14.97
CA TYR A 52 2.82 0.77 -16.12
C TYR A 52 2.16 -0.19 -17.13
N GLY A 53 0.89 -0.50 -16.99
CA GLY A 53 0.19 -1.51 -17.80
C GLY A 53 0.10 -1.20 -19.30
N ALA A 54 0.15 0.08 -19.69
CA ALA A 54 0.17 0.50 -21.08
C ALA A 54 1.54 1.02 -21.50
N LYS A 55 1.98 0.67 -22.71
CA LYS A 55 3.27 1.09 -23.25
C LYS A 55 3.08 2.07 -24.41
N GLU A 56 3.86 3.16 -24.37
CA GLU A 56 3.90 4.16 -25.42
C GLU A 56 5.31 4.72 -25.54
N ALA A 57 5.89 4.60 -26.73
CA ALA A 57 7.24 5.07 -26.98
C ALA A 57 7.39 6.58 -26.70
N ARG A 58 8.52 6.98 -26.16
CA ARG A 58 8.87 8.37 -25.80
C ARG A 58 8.03 8.96 -24.64
N THR A 59 7.42 8.12 -23.83
CA THR A 59 6.75 8.49 -22.58
C THR A 59 7.41 7.77 -21.40
N SER A 60 7.03 8.15 -20.17
CA SER A 60 7.42 7.40 -18.95
C SER A 60 6.74 6.04 -18.85
N CYS A 61 5.72 5.77 -19.65
CA CYS A 61 4.79 4.64 -19.52
C CYS A 61 4.08 4.57 -18.15
N PHE A 62 4.29 5.53 -17.24
CA PHE A 62 3.66 5.55 -15.94
C PHE A 62 2.44 6.48 -15.91
N MET A 63 1.26 5.92 -15.64
CA MET A 63 -0.01 6.64 -15.52
C MET A 63 -0.29 7.60 -16.71
N ILE A 64 0.08 7.18 -17.91
CA ILE A 64 -0.22 7.91 -19.15
C ILE A 64 -1.72 7.77 -19.50
N PRO A 65 -2.29 8.64 -20.36
CA PRO A 65 -3.71 8.56 -20.74
C PRO A 65 -4.14 7.17 -21.26
N LYS A 66 -3.23 6.46 -21.91
CA LYS A 66 -3.45 5.08 -22.39
C LYS A 66 -3.63 4.09 -21.22
N THR A 67 -2.91 4.28 -20.12
CA THR A 67 -3.06 3.45 -18.90
C THR A 67 -4.46 3.61 -18.31
N PHE A 68 -4.99 4.82 -18.23
CA PHE A 68 -6.35 5.04 -17.73
C PHE A 68 -7.40 4.34 -18.60
N ARG A 69 -7.26 4.39 -19.93
CA ARG A 69 -8.15 3.64 -20.84
C ARG A 69 -8.05 2.13 -20.65
N LEU A 70 -6.85 1.62 -20.39
CA LEU A 70 -6.65 0.19 -20.10
C LEU A 70 -7.36 -0.20 -18.80
N ILE A 71 -7.19 0.59 -17.72
CA ILE A 71 -7.84 0.36 -16.43
C ILE A 71 -9.37 0.38 -16.61
N GLU A 72 -9.91 1.38 -17.30
CA GLU A 72 -11.35 1.49 -17.56
C GLU A 72 -11.90 0.26 -18.32
N ARG A 73 -11.21 -0.19 -19.38
CA ARG A 73 -11.57 -1.42 -20.10
C ARG A 73 -11.54 -2.66 -19.21
N ILE A 74 -10.51 -2.82 -18.35
CA ILE A 74 -10.42 -3.94 -17.40
C ILE A 74 -11.56 -3.88 -16.38
N LYS A 75 -11.87 -2.69 -15.87
CA LYS A 75 -12.98 -2.46 -14.94
C LYS A 75 -14.32 -2.85 -15.57
N GLU A 76 -14.61 -2.39 -16.79
CA GLU A 76 -15.84 -2.74 -17.52
C GLU A 76 -15.97 -4.25 -17.75
N GLU A 77 -14.89 -4.90 -18.18
CA GLU A 77 -14.88 -6.35 -18.40
C GLU A 77 -14.93 -7.13 -17.10
N GLY A 78 -14.31 -6.64 -16.04
CA GLY A 78 -14.40 -7.20 -14.68
C GLY A 78 -15.84 -7.14 -14.17
N ALA A 79 -16.51 -5.98 -14.30
CA ALA A 79 -17.89 -5.79 -13.85
C ALA A 79 -18.88 -6.79 -14.50
N LYS A 80 -18.70 -7.12 -15.79
CA LYS A 80 -19.50 -8.15 -16.48
C LYS A 80 -19.36 -9.55 -15.86
N ARG A 81 -18.31 -9.77 -15.08
CA ARG A 81 -17.96 -11.05 -14.40
C ARG A 81 -18.13 -10.98 -12.88
N GLY A 82 -18.72 -9.88 -12.36
CA GLY A 82 -18.91 -9.68 -10.94
C GLY A 82 -17.62 -9.35 -10.18
N LEU A 83 -16.58 -8.85 -10.87
CA LEU A 83 -15.28 -8.50 -10.29
C LEU A 83 -15.20 -7.00 -10.06
N GLU A 84 -14.88 -6.56 -8.83
CA GLU A 84 -14.40 -5.20 -8.55
C GLU A 84 -12.88 -5.11 -8.78
N THR A 85 -12.41 -3.94 -9.20
CA THR A 85 -10.98 -3.67 -9.38
C THR A 85 -10.41 -2.89 -8.20
N LEU A 86 -9.29 -3.36 -7.66
CA LEU A 86 -8.47 -2.67 -6.68
C LEU A 86 -7.13 -2.28 -7.33
N ILE A 87 -6.87 -0.98 -7.40
CA ILE A 87 -5.69 -0.44 -8.08
C ILE A 87 -4.54 -0.24 -7.10
N GLU A 88 -3.37 -0.78 -7.45
CA GLU A 88 -2.13 -0.54 -6.74
C GLU A 88 -1.28 0.46 -7.50
N VAL A 89 -1.16 1.67 -6.95
CA VAL A 89 -0.32 2.76 -7.47
C VAL A 89 0.20 3.61 -6.32
N HIS A 90 1.51 3.68 -6.19
CA HIS A 90 2.19 4.67 -5.35
C HIS A 90 2.43 5.94 -6.14
N SER A 91 1.96 7.08 -5.64
CA SER A 91 2.10 8.37 -6.33
C SER A 91 1.77 9.54 -5.41
N TYR A 92 2.08 10.74 -5.89
CA TYR A 92 1.64 11.99 -5.28
C TYR A 92 0.14 11.96 -4.92
N TYR A 93 -0.21 12.37 -3.71
CA TYR A 93 -1.55 12.16 -3.13
C TYR A 93 -2.72 12.66 -4.00
N LYS A 94 -2.56 13.81 -4.71
CA LYS A 94 -3.62 14.32 -5.60
C LYS A 94 -3.84 13.43 -6.82
N LYS A 95 -2.78 12.76 -7.31
CA LYS A 95 -2.90 11.77 -8.37
C LYS A 95 -3.64 10.52 -7.87
N GLN A 96 -3.39 10.11 -6.62
CA GLN A 96 -4.16 9.01 -6.00
C GLN A 96 -5.65 9.35 -5.91
N ILE A 97 -6.01 10.58 -5.52
CA ILE A 97 -7.40 11.05 -5.49
C ILE A 97 -8.02 11.04 -6.89
N ASP A 98 -7.30 11.51 -7.91
CA ASP A 98 -7.77 11.50 -9.30
C ASP A 98 -8.00 10.07 -9.81
N ILE A 99 -7.08 9.14 -9.53
CA ILE A 99 -7.22 7.71 -9.86
C ILE A 99 -8.45 7.12 -9.16
N ALA A 100 -8.62 7.39 -7.86
CA ALA A 100 -9.72 6.88 -7.07
C ALA A 100 -11.10 7.26 -7.63
N SER A 101 -11.21 8.44 -8.26
CA SER A 101 -12.45 8.90 -8.89
C SER A 101 -12.87 8.09 -10.14
N LYS A 102 -11.96 7.28 -10.69
CA LYS A 102 -12.13 6.57 -11.98
C LYS A 102 -12.22 5.06 -11.82
N VAL A 103 -11.97 4.52 -10.63
CA VAL A 103 -11.87 3.08 -10.36
C VAL A 103 -12.81 2.65 -9.24
N ASP A 104 -12.95 1.33 -9.03
CA ASP A 104 -13.81 0.84 -7.95
C ASP A 104 -13.16 1.06 -6.59
N ARG A 105 -11.87 0.69 -6.46
CA ARG A 105 -11.11 0.84 -5.21
C ARG A 105 -9.65 1.18 -5.47
N VAL A 106 -9.05 1.89 -4.52
CA VAL A 106 -7.62 2.19 -4.45
C VAL A 106 -7.07 1.83 -3.07
N TYR A 107 -5.78 1.61 -2.98
CA TYR A 107 -5.12 1.60 -1.67
C TYR A 107 -4.95 3.01 -1.12
N ASP A 108 -5.10 3.15 0.20
CA ASP A 108 -4.72 4.36 0.92
C ASP A 108 -3.26 4.26 1.39
N PHE A 109 -2.33 4.52 0.48
CA PHE A 109 -0.90 4.46 0.78
C PHE A 109 -0.36 5.71 1.48
N ALA A 110 -1.14 6.80 1.54
CA ALA A 110 -0.76 7.97 2.31
C ALA A 110 -0.96 7.77 3.81
N LEU A 111 -1.91 6.92 4.21
CA LEU A 111 -2.26 6.70 5.62
C LEU A 111 -1.09 6.15 6.47
N PRO A 112 -0.34 5.11 6.05
CA PRO A 112 0.73 4.55 6.87
C PRO A 112 1.79 5.59 7.28
N PRO A 113 2.43 6.31 6.35
CA PRO A 113 3.45 7.30 6.71
C PRO A 113 2.85 8.52 7.43
N LEU A 114 1.59 8.92 7.18
CA LEU A 114 0.95 10.01 7.92
C LEU A 114 0.73 9.66 9.40
N LEU A 115 0.33 8.44 9.71
CA LEU A 115 0.18 8.00 11.10
C LEU A 115 1.53 7.92 11.82
N LEU A 116 2.59 7.43 11.15
CA LEU A 116 3.94 7.48 11.70
C LEU A 116 4.38 8.93 11.93
N HIS A 117 4.15 9.81 10.95
CA HIS A 117 4.47 11.24 11.08
C HIS A 117 3.73 11.85 12.28
N SER A 118 2.43 11.59 12.45
CA SER A 118 1.66 12.13 13.57
C SER A 118 2.18 11.62 14.93
N ILE A 119 2.52 10.33 15.05
CA ILE A 119 3.10 9.77 16.27
C ILE A 119 4.46 10.40 16.59
N PHE A 120 5.32 10.63 15.58
CA PHE A 120 6.69 11.10 15.80
C PHE A 120 6.80 12.61 15.97
N SER A 121 5.95 13.39 15.29
CA SER A 121 5.94 14.84 15.37
C SER A 121 5.04 15.38 16.48
N GLY A 122 4.06 14.59 16.93
CA GLY A 122 3.00 15.04 17.84
C GLY A 122 1.95 15.93 17.16
N SER A 123 2.00 16.12 15.81
CA SER A 123 1.02 16.94 15.08
C SER A 123 0.07 16.07 14.26
N VAL A 124 -1.20 16.47 14.26
CA VAL A 124 -2.26 15.83 13.46
C VAL A 124 -2.65 16.64 12.21
N ASP A 125 -1.98 17.75 11.91
CA ASP A 125 -2.34 18.66 10.80
C ASP A 125 -2.40 17.95 9.45
N ALA A 126 -1.35 17.21 9.11
CA ALA A 126 -1.28 16.50 7.83
C ALA A 126 -2.30 15.35 7.76
N LEU A 127 -2.51 14.65 8.87
CA LEU A 127 -3.50 13.59 8.97
C LEU A 127 -4.93 14.13 8.84
N GLU A 128 -5.26 15.23 9.52
CA GLU A 128 -6.56 15.90 9.39
C GLU A 128 -6.80 16.37 7.94
N HIS A 129 -5.80 17.00 7.33
CA HIS A 129 -5.91 17.41 5.93
C HIS A 129 -6.22 16.21 5.03
N TRP A 130 -5.53 15.06 5.25
CA TRP A 130 -5.78 13.84 4.50
C TRP A 130 -7.19 13.29 4.73
N ILE A 131 -7.67 13.25 5.98
CA ILE A 131 -9.04 12.81 6.30
C ILE A 131 -10.08 13.60 5.50
N ASN A 132 -9.86 14.90 5.30
CA ASN A 132 -10.78 15.77 4.55
C ASN A 132 -10.79 15.52 3.03
N VAL A 133 -9.68 15.09 2.44
CA VAL A 133 -9.54 15.02 0.98
C VAL A 133 -9.41 13.60 0.44
N ARG A 134 -9.17 12.61 1.31
CA ARG A 134 -8.95 11.21 0.92
C ARG A 134 -10.18 10.59 0.25
N PRO A 135 -9.96 9.63 -0.66
CA PRO A 135 -11.07 8.89 -1.27
C PRO A 135 -11.76 7.97 -0.26
N ASN A 136 -13.09 7.86 -0.35
CA ASN A 136 -13.89 6.97 0.49
C ASN A 136 -13.91 5.52 -0.02
N ASN A 137 -13.61 5.29 -1.30
CA ASN A 137 -13.50 3.96 -1.91
C ASN A 137 -12.11 3.33 -1.70
N ALA A 138 -11.44 3.69 -0.62
CA ALA A 138 -10.11 3.22 -0.30
C ALA A 138 -10.12 1.87 0.45
N VAL A 139 -9.09 1.07 0.20
CA VAL A 139 -8.66 0.00 1.09
C VAL A 139 -7.55 0.59 1.97
N THR A 140 -7.85 0.73 3.28
CA THR A 140 -6.89 1.29 4.23
C THR A 140 -5.89 0.24 4.66
N VAL A 141 -4.61 0.55 4.58
CA VAL A 141 -3.51 -0.33 4.98
C VAL A 141 -2.57 0.42 5.92
N LEU A 142 -1.83 -0.29 6.76
CA LEU A 142 -0.64 0.24 7.44
C LEU A 142 0.62 -0.50 6.99
N ASP A 143 0.46 -1.74 6.59
CA ASP A 143 1.50 -2.64 6.09
C ASP A 143 1.00 -3.46 4.91
N THR A 144 1.94 -3.82 4.07
CA THR A 144 1.77 -4.74 2.95
C THR A 144 3.02 -5.62 2.85
N HIS A 145 3.12 -6.43 1.79
CA HIS A 145 4.34 -7.17 1.46
C HIS A 145 5.47 -6.28 0.90
N ASP A 146 5.19 -4.98 0.68
CA ASP A 146 6.15 -3.97 0.25
C ASP A 146 6.62 -3.09 1.42
N GLY A 147 7.52 -2.15 1.18
CA GLY A 147 7.96 -1.20 2.19
C GLY A 147 6.90 -0.13 2.48
N ILE A 148 7.19 0.73 3.46
CA ILE A 148 6.35 1.88 3.82
C ILE A 148 6.59 3.00 2.80
N GLY A 149 5.57 3.35 2.03
CA GLY A 149 5.65 4.32 0.94
C GLY A 149 5.68 5.76 1.45
N VAL A 150 6.85 6.34 1.62
CA VAL A 150 6.98 7.74 2.08
C VAL A 150 6.76 8.77 0.96
N ILE A 151 6.88 8.35 -0.29
CA ILE A 151 6.60 9.20 -1.47
C ILE A 151 5.14 9.66 -1.50
N ASP A 152 4.23 8.88 -0.97
CA ASP A 152 2.78 9.10 -1.05
C ASP A 152 2.34 10.35 -0.26
N ILE A 153 3.17 10.85 0.66
CA ILE A 153 2.92 12.06 1.46
C ILE A 153 3.83 13.23 1.09
N GLY A 154 4.88 13.00 0.32
CA GLY A 154 5.85 14.02 -0.12
C GLY A 154 5.41 14.81 -1.35
N SER A 155 6.28 15.72 -1.81
CA SER A 155 6.08 16.48 -3.04
C SER A 155 6.06 15.57 -4.27
N ASP A 156 5.39 16.01 -5.35
CA ASP A 156 5.35 15.26 -6.61
C ASP A 156 6.77 15.03 -7.16
N GLN A 157 7.08 13.80 -7.55
CA GLN A 157 8.42 13.43 -8.02
C GLN A 157 8.78 14.03 -9.38
N LEU A 158 7.77 14.33 -10.21
CA LEU A 158 7.95 14.90 -11.54
C LEU A 158 7.91 16.44 -11.50
N ASP A 159 7.19 17.02 -10.54
CA ASP A 159 7.08 18.45 -10.34
C ASP A 159 7.16 18.80 -8.85
N ARG A 160 8.35 19.05 -8.35
CA ARG A 160 8.63 19.40 -6.94
C ARG A 160 7.97 20.71 -6.46
N SER A 161 7.41 21.52 -7.37
CA SER A 161 6.61 22.69 -6.99
C SER A 161 5.25 22.30 -6.39
N LEU A 162 4.75 21.11 -6.72
CA LEU A 162 3.52 20.53 -6.17
C LEU A 162 3.83 19.90 -4.80
N LYS A 163 3.46 20.62 -3.73
CA LYS A 163 3.77 20.23 -2.35
C LYS A 163 2.94 19.04 -1.90
N GLY A 164 3.57 18.16 -1.12
CA GLY A 164 2.94 17.02 -0.48
C GLY A 164 2.04 17.38 0.69
N LEU A 165 1.53 16.35 1.34
CA LEU A 165 0.80 16.46 2.62
C LEU A 165 1.74 16.85 3.75
N VAL A 166 3.01 16.46 3.64
CA VAL A 166 4.08 16.74 4.60
C VAL A 166 5.22 17.43 3.85
N PRO A 167 5.86 18.46 4.43
CA PRO A 167 7.05 19.07 3.84
C PRO A 167 8.19 18.07 3.66
N ASP A 168 8.95 18.16 2.55
CA ASP A 168 10.02 17.20 2.24
C ASP A 168 11.06 17.05 3.39
N PRO A 169 11.50 18.12 4.12
CA PRO A 169 12.38 17.95 5.28
C PRO A 169 11.75 17.13 6.43
N ASP A 170 10.44 17.14 6.57
CA ASP A 170 9.72 16.35 7.58
C ASP A 170 9.57 14.90 7.15
N VAL A 171 9.44 14.64 5.83
CA VAL A 171 9.53 13.29 5.27
C VAL A 171 10.92 12.70 5.52
N ASP A 172 11.99 13.47 5.32
CA ASP A 172 13.36 13.03 5.62
C ASP A 172 13.52 12.67 7.12
N ARG A 173 12.98 13.53 8.02
CA ARG A 173 12.98 13.23 9.47
C ARG A 173 12.19 12.00 9.82
N LEU A 174 11.05 11.78 9.17
CA LEU A 174 10.25 10.56 9.32
C LEU A 174 11.07 9.32 8.98
N VAL A 175 11.75 9.31 7.83
CA VAL A 175 12.61 8.20 7.39
C VAL A 175 13.72 7.94 8.39
N GLU A 176 14.42 8.99 8.84
CA GLU A 176 15.49 8.87 9.84
C GLU A 176 14.96 8.34 11.18
N THR A 177 13.76 8.73 11.59
CA THR A 177 13.12 8.21 12.82
C THR A 177 12.78 6.74 12.69
N ILE A 178 12.28 6.28 11.53
CA ILE A 178 12.06 4.84 11.29
C ILE A 178 13.38 4.07 11.39
N HIS A 179 14.45 4.58 10.77
CA HIS A 179 15.77 3.94 10.86
C HIS A 179 16.30 3.90 12.29
N ALA A 180 16.08 4.94 13.09
CA ALA A 180 16.47 4.95 14.50
C ALA A 180 15.65 3.95 15.33
N ASN A 181 14.33 3.92 15.16
CA ASN A 181 13.43 3.00 15.87
C ASN A 181 13.74 1.53 15.59
N THR A 182 14.21 1.21 14.40
CA THR A 182 14.63 -0.13 14.00
C THR A 182 16.12 -0.42 14.26
N GLN A 183 16.82 0.45 15.01
CA GLN A 183 18.24 0.33 15.30
C GLN A 183 19.13 0.15 14.05
N GLY A 184 18.69 0.70 12.93
CA GLY A 184 19.37 0.65 11.63
C GLY A 184 18.99 -0.53 10.73
N GLU A 185 18.22 -1.51 11.18
CA GLU A 185 17.76 -2.65 10.37
C GLU A 185 17.07 -2.22 9.08
N SER A 186 16.14 -1.28 9.16
CA SER A 186 15.46 -0.75 7.97
C SER A 186 16.39 -0.01 7.01
N ARG A 187 17.49 0.59 7.52
CA ARG A 187 18.51 1.21 6.68
C ARG A 187 19.32 0.16 5.92
N GLU A 188 19.68 -0.94 6.59
CA GLU A 188 20.35 -2.08 5.93
C GLU A 188 19.47 -2.64 4.80
N ALA A 189 18.19 -2.86 5.08
CA ALA A 189 17.24 -3.40 4.10
C ALA A 189 16.97 -2.43 2.92
N THR A 190 16.89 -1.13 3.18
CA THR A 190 16.59 -0.13 2.14
C THR A 190 17.84 0.26 1.34
N GLY A 191 19.01 0.36 1.97
CA GLY A 191 20.26 0.78 1.34
C GLY A 191 20.98 -0.37 0.63
N ALA A 192 21.42 -1.40 1.37
CA ALA A 192 22.29 -2.46 0.85
C ALA A 192 21.56 -3.46 -0.06
N ALA A 193 20.28 -3.70 0.18
CA ALA A 193 19.43 -4.65 -0.56
C ALA A 193 18.36 -3.97 -1.41
N ALA A 194 18.36 -2.63 -1.51
CA ALA A 194 17.36 -1.88 -2.26
C ALA A 194 17.44 -2.14 -3.76
N SER A 195 16.29 -2.37 -4.38
CA SER A 195 16.14 -2.30 -5.84
C SER A 195 15.83 -0.86 -6.28
N ASN A 196 15.87 -0.59 -7.60
CA ASN A 196 15.45 0.70 -8.14
C ASN A 196 14.00 1.08 -7.79
N LEU A 197 13.17 0.12 -7.41
CA LEU A 197 11.78 0.33 -7.01
C LEU A 197 11.65 0.72 -5.53
N ASP A 198 12.66 0.42 -4.71
CA ASP A 198 12.66 0.64 -3.27
C ASP A 198 13.11 2.07 -2.87
N LEU A 199 13.52 2.90 -3.83
CA LEU A 199 13.97 4.29 -3.61
C LEU A 199 12.91 5.19 -2.94
N TYR A 200 11.66 4.80 -2.96
CA TYR A 200 10.52 5.58 -2.47
C TYR A 200 9.85 4.96 -1.25
N GLN A 201 10.39 3.85 -0.75
CA GLN A 201 9.84 3.09 0.35
C GLN A 201 10.91 2.79 1.39
N VAL A 202 10.52 2.73 2.65
CA VAL A 202 11.37 2.24 3.74
C VAL A 202 10.98 0.79 4.03
N ASN A 203 11.93 -0.12 3.82
CA ASN A 203 11.72 -1.54 4.08
C ASN A 203 11.78 -1.83 5.59
N SER A 204 10.64 -2.13 6.17
CA SER A 204 10.45 -2.46 7.59
C SER A 204 9.05 -3.01 7.82
N THR A 205 8.86 -3.81 8.87
CA THR A 205 7.51 -4.03 9.38
C THR A 205 6.99 -2.74 10.01
N TYR A 206 5.68 -2.52 9.95
CA TYR A 206 5.06 -1.33 10.54
C TYR A 206 5.22 -1.30 12.07
N TYR A 207 5.19 -2.48 12.70
CA TYR A 207 5.42 -2.63 14.14
C TYR A 207 6.84 -2.23 14.55
N SER A 208 7.86 -2.67 13.80
CA SER A 208 9.26 -2.25 14.05
C SER A 208 9.48 -0.77 13.76
N ALA A 209 8.84 -0.20 12.73
CA ALA A 209 8.91 1.23 12.44
C ALA A 209 8.42 2.09 13.63
N LEU A 210 7.47 1.58 14.42
CA LEU A 210 6.99 2.18 15.68
C LEU A 210 7.85 1.82 16.90
N GLY A 211 9.03 1.22 16.72
CA GLY A 211 9.91 0.78 17.83
C GLY A 211 9.33 -0.38 18.63
N CYS A 212 8.53 -1.23 18.02
CA CYS A 212 7.80 -2.34 18.67
C CYS A 212 6.93 -1.89 19.87
N ASN A 213 6.37 -0.68 19.77
CA ASN A 213 5.51 -0.12 20.82
C ASN A 213 4.06 -0.55 20.63
N ASP A 214 3.55 -1.40 21.49
CA ASP A 214 2.19 -1.95 21.43
C ASP A 214 1.11 -0.86 21.45
N GLN A 215 1.27 0.20 22.24
CA GLN A 215 0.28 1.27 22.36
C GLN A 215 0.20 2.10 21.07
N HIS A 216 1.35 2.51 20.53
CA HIS A 216 1.39 3.23 19.26
C HIS A 216 0.84 2.36 18.11
N TYR A 217 1.19 1.07 18.11
CA TYR A 217 0.70 0.14 17.10
C TYR A 217 -0.83 0.00 17.14
N LEU A 218 -1.41 -0.23 18.31
CA LEU A 218 -2.86 -0.35 18.46
C LEU A 218 -3.58 0.97 18.19
N ALA A 219 -3.01 2.11 18.58
CA ALA A 219 -3.58 3.42 18.27
C ALA A 219 -3.65 3.68 16.74
N THR A 220 -2.57 3.39 16.02
CA THR A 220 -2.54 3.55 14.55
C THR A 220 -3.50 2.58 13.86
N ARG A 221 -3.62 1.32 14.33
CA ARG A 221 -4.62 0.36 13.85
C ARG A 221 -6.05 0.82 14.12
N ALA A 222 -6.31 1.40 15.31
CA ALA A 222 -7.62 1.95 15.62
C ALA A 222 -8.01 3.07 14.63
N VAL A 223 -7.10 3.99 14.33
CA VAL A 223 -7.36 5.03 13.31
C VAL A 223 -7.62 4.39 11.94
N GLN A 224 -6.80 3.43 11.51
CA GLN A 224 -7.01 2.70 10.24
C GLN A 224 -8.42 2.12 10.17
N PHE A 225 -8.91 1.49 11.24
CA PHE A 225 -10.20 0.80 11.25
C PHE A 225 -11.39 1.74 11.40
N PHE A 226 -11.19 2.93 11.97
CA PHE A 226 -12.22 3.94 12.11
C PHE A 226 -12.36 4.85 10.89
N LEU A 227 -11.38 4.92 10.00
CA LEU A 227 -11.49 5.68 8.76
C LEU A 227 -12.44 4.98 7.76
N PRO A 228 -13.16 5.77 6.92
CA PRO A 228 -13.98 5.22 5.84
C PRO A 228 -13.16 4.36 4.87
N GLY A 229 -13.74 3.26 4.42
CA GLY A 229 -13.10 2.31 3.52
C GLY A 229 -13.05 0.89 4.10
N ILE A 230 -12.29 0.01 3.46
CA ILE A 230 -12.12 -1.38 3.87
C ILE A 230 -10.74 -1.52 4.53
N PRO A 231 -10.64 -1.78 5.84
CA PRO A 231 -9.36 -2.02 6.47
C PRO A 231 -8.79 -3.38 6.07
N GLN A 232 -7.58 -3.40 5.53
CA GLN A 232 -6.80 -4.60 5.24
C GLN A 232 -5.63 -4.70 6.21
N VAL A 233 -5.45 -5.86 6.82
CA VAL A 233 -4.31 -6.16 7.69
C VAL A 233 -3.44 -7.21 7.01
N TYR A 234 -2.17 -6.88 6.80
CA TYR A 234 -1.19 -7.80 6.27
C TYR A 234 -0.83 -8.87 7.31
N TYR A 235 -0.50 -10.11 6.89
CA TYR A 235 -0.35 -11.23 7.82
C TYR A 235 0.76 -11.01 8.85
N VAL A 236 1.89 -10.37 8.47
CA VAL A 236 2.95 -10.03 9.43
C VAL A 236 2.43 -9.01 10.44
N GLY A 237 1.67 -8.01 9.99
CA GLY A 237 1.03 -7.05 10.87
C GLY A 237 -0.04 -7.68 11.77
N ALA A 238 -0.80 -8.65 11.28
CA ALA A 238 -1.77 -9.37 12.12
C ALA A 238 -1.11 -10.03 13.35
N MET A 239 0.16 -10.42 13.20
CA MET A 239 0.97 -10.98 14.29
C MET A 239 1.79 -9.92 15.06
N ALA A 240 1.63 -8.62 14.78
CA ALA A 240 2.51 -7.57 15.27
C ALA A 240 3.99 -8.01 15.13
N GLY A 241 4.35 -8.46 13.93
CA GLY A 241 5.66 -9.05 13.64
C GLY A 241 6.75 -8.00 13.55
N ALA A 242 7.90 -8.29 14.15
CA ALA A 242 9.11 -7.49 14.00
C ALA A 242 9.83 -7.80 12.68
N ASN A 243 10.85 -7.01 12.36
CA ASN A 243 11.73 -7.21 11.22
C ASN A 243 12.40 -8.58 11.25
N ASP A 244 12.45 -9.26 10.10
CA ASP A 244 13.15 -10.55 9.94
C ASP A 244 14.52 -10.33 9.30
N MET A 245 15.50 -10.07 10.16
CA MET A 245 16.89 -9.86 9.73
C MET A 245 17.58 -11.15 9.28
N GLU A 246 17.13 -12.31 9.73
CA GLU A 246 17.66 -13.60 9.27
C GLU A 246 17.25 -13.87 7.81
N LEU A 247 15.97 -13.63 7.51
CA LEU A 247 15.46 -13.76 6.15
C LEU A 247 16.13 -12.75 5.22
N LEU A 248 16.23 -11.47 5.63
CA LEU A 248 16.94 -10.44 4.87
C LEU A 248 18.37 -10.86 4.51
N LYS A 249 19.16 -11.30 5.49
CA LYS A 249 20.55 -11.71 5.29
C LYS A 249 20.69 -12.95 4.42
N ARG A 250 19.74 -13.88 4.50
CA ARG A 250 19.72 -15.10 3.71
C ARG A 250 19.41 -14.84 2.23
N THR A 251 18.46 -13.94 1.95
CA THR A 251 17.97 -13.69 0.59
C THR A 251 18.65 -12.50 -0.09
N ASN A 252 19.16 -11.57 0.68
CA ASN A 252 19.65 -10.27 0.22
C ASN A 252 18.57 -9.49 -0.58
N VAL A 253 17.29 -9.70 -0.25
CA VAL A 253 16.13 -8.99 -0.82
C VAL A 253 15.55 -8.06 0.24
N GLY A 254 15.65 -6.74 0.02
CA GLY A 254 15.29 -5.74 1.03
C GLY A 254 13.88 -5.89 1.62
N ARG A 255 12.90 -6.24 0.78
CA ARG A 255 11.51 -6.43 1.21
C ARG A 255 11.30 -7.67 2.07
N ASP A 256 12.23 -8.62 2.08
CA ASP A 256 12.08 -9.85 2.87
C ASP A 256 12.18 -9.59 4.38
N ILE A 257 12.69 -8.42 4.79
CA ILE A 257 12.67 -7.96 6.18
C ILE A 257 11.26 -7.94 6.80
N ASN A 258 10.22 -7.74 5.98
CA ASN A 258 8.83 -7.70 6.42
C ASN A 258 7.98 -8.86 5.87
N ARG A 259 8.60 -9.97 5.48
CA ARG A 259 7.94 -11.14 4.88
C ARG A 259 8.23 -12.44 5.64
N HIS A 260 8.27 -12.38 6.96
CA HIS A 260 8.54 -13.55 7.79
C HIS A 260 7.59 -14.73 7.45
N TYR A 261 8.15 -15.93 7.36
CA TYR A 261 7.41 -17.16 7.12
C TYR A 261 7.08 -17.85 8.44
N TYR A 262 5.88 -17.61 8.96
CA TYR A 262 5.44 -18.19 10.23
C TYR A 262 5.20 -19.70 10.13
N THR A 263 5.76 -20.44 11.07
CA THR A 263 5.35 -21.82 11.36
C THR A 263 4.02 -21.81 12.13
N ALA A 264 3.31 -22.94 12.15
CA ALA A 264 2.08 -23.08 12.94
C ALA A 264 2.32 -22.81 14.43
N GLN A 265 3.46 -23.26 14.97
CA GLN A 265 3.83 -23.00 16.37
C GLN A 265 4.03 -21.51 16.66
N GLU A 266 4.74 -20.79 15.78
CA GLU A 266 4.93 -19.34 15.94
C GLU A 266 3.60 -18.58 15.88
N VAL A 267 2.67 -19.00 15.00
CA VAL A 267 1.32 -18.42 14.98
C VAL A 267 0.61 -18.64 16.31
N GLU A 268 0.63 -19.87 16.86
CA GLU A 268 0.01 -20.17 18.16
C GLU A 268 0.62 -19.37 19.31
N GLU A 269 1.92 -19.14 19.28
CA GLU A 269 2.62 -18.32 20.28
C GLU A 269 2.27 -16.83 20.13
N ASN A 270 2.28 -16.30 18.91
CA ASN A 270 1.94 -14.91 18.65
C ASN A 270 0.47 -14.59 19.02
N LEU A 271 -0.46 -15.52 18.79
CA LEU A 271 -1.87 -15.35 19.18
C LEU A 271 -2.08 -15.19 20.69
N LYS A 272 -1.10 -15.55 21.53
CA LYS A 272 -1.13 -15.35 22.99
C LYS A 272 -0.64 -13.96 23.41
N ARG A 273 0.02 -13.21 22.52
CA ARG A 273 0.53 -11.86 22.82
C ARG A 273 -0.63 -10.88 23.01
N PRO A 274 -0.61 -10.04 24.07
CA PRO A 274 -1.69 -9.08 24.34
C PRO A 274 -1.98 -8.13 23.16
N VAL A 275 -0.96 -7.66 22.47
CA VAL A 275 -1.11 -6.76 21.30
C VAL A 275 -1.86 -7.46 20.15
N VAL A 276 -1.59 -8.74 19.90
CA VAL A 276 -2.25 -9.52 18.86
C VAL A 276 -3.70 -9.81 19.25
N GLN A 277 -3.96 -10.14 20.50
CA GLN A 277 -5.32 -10.32 21.01
C GLN A 277 -6.15 -9.04 20.94
N ALA A 278 -5.56 -7.88 21.27
CA ALA A 278 -6.21 -6.58 21.17
C ALA A 278 -6.51 -6.23 19.70
N LEU A 279 -5.57 -6.50 18.78
CA LEU A 279 -5.81 -6.29 17.35
C LEU A 279 -6.93 -7.20 16.83
N ASN A 280 -6.95 -8.47 17.21
CA ASN A 280 -8.02 -9.39 16.83
C ASN A 280 -9.40 -8.93 17.38
N ALA A 281 -9.42 -8.43 18.61
CA ALA A 281 -10.64 -7.84 19.18
C ALA A 281 -11.11 -6.61 18.39
N LEU A 282 -10.16 -5.75 17.96
CA LEU A 282 -10.45 -4.58 17.13
C LEU A 282 -10.99 -4.99 15.73
N CYS A 283 -10.43 -6.04 15.12
CA CYS A 283 -10.94 -6.63 13.87
C CYS A 283 -12.38 -7.13 14.04
N ALA A 284 -12.65 -7.89 15.10
CA ALA A 284 -13.99 -8.38 15.41
C ALA A 284 -14.97 -7.22 15.65
N PHE A 285 -14.57 -6.21 16.42
CA PHE A 285 -15.34 -5.01 16.66
C PHE A 285 -15.72 -4.28 15.35
N ARG A 286 -14.74 -4.05 14.45
CA ARG A 286 -14.98 -3.41 13.16
C ARG A 286 -15.93 -4.19 12.27
N ASN A 287 -15.87 -5.53 12.30
CA ASN A 287 -16.67 -6.41 11.45
C ASN A 287 -18.09 -6.63 11.95
N THR A 288 -18.35 -6.45 13.25
CA THR A 288 -19.63 -6.82 13.86
C THR A 288 -20.48 -5.64 14.30
N LEU A 289 -19.88 -4.45 14.45
CA LEU A 289 -20.62 -3.29 14.95
C LEU A 289 -21.36 -2.56 13.81
N PRO A 290 -22.72 -2.53 13.82
CA PRO A 290 -23.50 -1.90 12.75
C PRO A 290 -23.28 -0.38 12.61
N ALA A 291 -22.69 0.28 13.63
CA ALA A 291 -22.37 1.70 13.57
C ALA A 291 -21.48 2.05 12.37
N PHE A 292 -20.63 1.13 11.93
CA PHE A 292 -19.73 1.32 10.77
C PHE A 292 -20.47 1.34 9.42
N ASP A 293 -21.76 1.02 9.38
CA ASP A 293 -22.63 1.22 8.23
C ASP A 293 -23.30 2.61 8.24
N GLY A 294 -23.04 3.42 9.29
CA GLY A 294 -23.59 4.75 9.48
C GLY A 294 -22.77 5.85 8.78
N THR A 295 -22.84 7.05 9.37
CA THR A 295 -22.13 8.23 8.86
C THR A 295 -20.86 8.48 9.65
N PHE A 296 -19.74 8.60 8.96
CA PHE A 296 -18.46 8.98 9.55
C PHE A 296 -18.42 10.48 9.84
N SER A 297 -17.88 10.85 10.99
CA SER A 297 -17.54 12.21 11.35
C SER A 297 -16.24 12.25 12.16
N TYR A 298 -15.61 13.42 12.20
CA TYR A 298 -14.49 13.64 13.11
C TYR A 298 -14.55 15.03 13.72
N GLN A 299 -13.87 15.20 14.83
CA GLN A 299 -13.67 16.49 15.51
C GLN A 299 -12.21 16.63 15.90
N ARG A 300 -11.69 17.85 15.89
CA ARG A 300 -10.34 18.17 16.34
C ARG A 300 -10.41 19.16 17.51
N ASP A 301 -9.62 18.87 18.54
CA ASP A 301 -9.34 19.80 19.65
C ASP A 301 -7.83 19.79 19.92
N GLY A 302 -7.13 20.86 19.48
CA GLY A 302 -5.66 20.90 19.49
C GLY A 302 -5.05 19.75 18.67
N GLU A 303 -4.26 18.90 19.30
CA GLU A 303 -3.63 17.72 18.67
C GLU A 303 -4.43 16.43 18.93
N VAL A 304 -5.70 16.55 19.37
CA VAL A 304 -6.58 15.40 19.57
C VAL A 304 -7.59 15.30 18.43
N LEU A 305 -7.62 14.15 17.76
CA LEU A 305 -8.65 13.79 16.79
C LEU A 305 -9.63 12.78 17.40
N THR A 306 -10.91 13.11 17.38
CA THR A 306 -11.98 12.19 17.73
C THR A 306 -12.67 11.72 16.47
N LEU A 307 -12.65 10.40 16.20
CA LEU A 307 -13.31 9.78 15.06
C LEU A 307 -14.57 9.09 15.52
N ALA A 308 -15.67 9.27 14.82
CA ALA A 308 -16.98 8.72 15.19
C ALA A 308 -17.78 8.21 13.99
N TRP A 309 -18.57 7.21 14.28
CA TRP A 309 -19.57 6.64 13.37
C TRP A 309 -20.95 6.65 14.05
#